data_d2780f544797d0cc47db7c067227ac8d
#
_entry.id   d2780f544797d0cc47db7c067227ac8d
#
_cell.length_a   1.000
_cell.length_b   1.000
_cell.length_c   1.000
_cell.angle_alpha   90.00
_cell.angle_beta   90.00
_cell.angle_gamma   90.00
#
_symmetry.space_group_name_H-M   'P 1'
#
loop_
_entity.id
_entity.type
_entity.pdbx_description
1 polymer ?
#
loop_
_entity_poly.entity_id
_entity_poly.type
_entity_poly.pdbx_seq_one_letter_code
_entity_poly.pdbx_strand_id
1 'polypeptide(L)'
;MPKAEIPFETLVADLHGPDWTKRCDAARTLGQSKDPRAVDVLLPDLKDSNWKVRRNAAQALGALKSTRAVEGLVEALQDRVATVRQRAAVALGRIKDPGTIPALIEAVIERRDLKHFHINEGAYQAVRKFGKKAGPALMDAVKTDQNIYFAQLLADSKYEMSVDFFTDMAVSGDLHMRRVAVTALGRLKNPRVTEFLLGLLANDDIEIQTLVVQTLGNMKAVDTAPRLLDLLLTDQLSGPRAGIQRAVCDAFQEFSGIKKDLAQAFPVDSQPVFDVGGARTDLAGMMGMLGNEGFQKLNQVLSEMESRAGENLPPDMAQIFADQTWKFGAMFADARDAKTEQVKLLIELLNADSALTRAAAALNLPWYMDPQALEPLEHAVGDGDEMVKRAATWALAVLKKRFP
;
A
#
# COMPACT_ATOMS: atom_id res chain seq x y z
N MET A 1 16.91 -9.56 42.43
CA MET A 1 16.36 -8.85 43.60
C MET A 1 15.10 -8.14 43.17
N PRO A 2 13.95 -8.26 43.87
CA PRO A 2 12.77 -7.46 43.57
C PRO A 2 13.15 -5.97 43.73
N LYS A 3 12.82 -5.15 42.70
CA LYS A 3 12.96 -3.68 42.81
C LYS A 3 12.09 -3.25 43.98
N ALA A 4 12.67 -2.52 44.97
CA ALA A 4 11.91 -1.93 46.07
C ALA A 4 10.75 -1.11 45.45
N GLU A 5 9.52 -1.39 45.86
CA GLU A 5 8.36 -0.59 45.44
C GLU A 5 8.50 0.81 46.00
N ILE A 6 8.52 1.79 45.09
CA ILE A 6 8.55 3.20 45.47
C ILE A 6 7.19 3.56 46.06
N PRO A 7 7.11 4.15 47.28
CA PRO A 7 5.84 4.53 47.89
C PRO A 7 5.04 5.49 47.00
N PHE A 8 3.72 5.35 46.96
CA PHE A 8 2.82 6.15 46.13
C PHE A 8 3.02 7.67 46.39
N GLU A 9 3.15 8.07 47.64
CA GLU A 9 3.34 9.47 48.06
C GLU A 9 4.66 10.05 47.53
N THR A 10 5.71 9.24 47.44
CA THR A 10 6.99 9.63 46.83
C THR A 10 6.84 9.85 45.32
N LEU A 11 6.10 8.99 44.64
CA LEU A 11 5.81 9.15 43.23
C LEU A 11 4.98 10.39 42.92
N VAL A 12 4.02 10.72 43.80
CA VAL A 12 3.22 11.95 43.71
C VAL A 12 4.10 13.19 43.92
N ALA A 13 5.00 13.15 44.88
CA ALA A 13 5.95 14.26 45.13
C ALA A 13 6.89 14.47 43.93
N ASP A 14 7.41 13.39 43.35
CA ASP A 14 8.26 13.46 42.16
C ASP A 14 7.48 13.95 40.92
N LEU A 15 6.20 13.58 40.78
CA LEU A 15 5.32 14.00 39.69
C LEU A 15 5.09 15.52 39.67
N HIS A 16 5.05 16.16 40.82
CA HIS A 16 4.87 17.61 40.98
C HIS A 16 6.18 18.37 41.22
N GLY A 17 7.33 17.67 41.16
CA GLY A 17 8.65 18.26 41.36
C GLY A 17 9.10 19.14 40.18
N PRO A 18 10.17 19.95 40.36
CA PRO A 18 10.67 20.87 39.33
C PRO A 18 11.34 20.15 38.16
N ASP A 19 11.89 18.95 38.39
CA ASP A 19 12.62 18.19 37.37
C ASP A 19 11.65 17.40 36.50
N TRP A 20 11.55 17.78 35.22
CA TRP A 20 10.69 17.10 34.26
C TRP A 20 11.06 15.61 34.04
N THR A 21 12.33 15.22 34.25
CA THR A 21 12.76 13.80 34.10
C THR A 21 12.15 12.95 35.20
N LYS A 22 12.18 13.43 36.43
CA LYS A 22 11.51 12.78 37.55
C LYS A 22 10.00 12.73 37.38
N ARG A 23 9.37 13.84 36.88
CA ARG A 23 7.94 13.82 36.52
C ARG A 23 7.61 12.76 35.51
N CYS A 24 8.44 12.58 34.46
CA CYS A 24 8.27 11.53 33.47
C CYS A 24 8.37 10.12 34.05
N ASP A 25 9.34 9.88 34.93
CA ASP A 25 9.56 8.58 35.56
C ASP A 25 8.45 8.23 36.55
N ALA A 26 8.02 9.21 37.31
CA ALA A 26 6.88 9.08 38.23
C ALA A 26 5.59 8.76 37.46
N ALA A 27 5.28 9.51 36.39
CA ALA A 27 4.10 9.24 35.56
C ALA A 27 4.12 7.81 34.98
N ARG A 28 5.26 7.36 34.50
CA ARG A 28 5.42 5.99 33.95
C ARG A 28 5.20 4.93 35.04
N THR A 29 5.79 5.11 36.22
CA THR A 29 5.69 4.18 37.35
C THR A 29 4.26 4.11 37.87
N LEU A 30 3.60 5.27 38.08
CA LEU A 30 2.19 5.35 38.46
C LEU A 30 1.27 4.62 37.44
N GLY A 31 1.55 4.74 36.14
CA GLY A 31 0.80 4.02 35.12
C GLY A 31 0.98 2.49 35.16
N GLN A 32 2.07 1.99 35.75
CA GLN A 32 2.36 0.58 35.95
C GLN A 32 1.84 0.01 37.26
N SER A 33 1.58 0.87 38.25
CA SER A 33 1.18 0.47 39.62
C SER A 33 -0.20 -0.22 39.67
N LYS A 34 -1.05 -0.01 38.67
CA LYS A 34 -2.47 -0.42 38.67
C LYS A 34 -3.29 0.21 39.85
N ASP A 35 -2.75 1.18 40.55
CA ASP A 35 -3.45 1.86 41.59
C ASP A 35 -4.44 2.89 41.02
N PRO A 36 -5.76 2.74 41.26
CA PRO A 36 -6.76 3.66 40.73
C PRO A 36 -6.60 5.11 41.18
N ARG A 37 -5.93 5.37 42.31
CA ARG A 37 -5.62 6.71 42.78
C ARG A 37 -4.69 7.46 41.82
N ALA A 38 -3.87 6.73 41.07
CA ALA A 38 -2.95 7.31 40.11
C ALA A 38 -3.66 8.09 38.98
N VAL A 39 -4.91 7.80 38.71
CA VAL A 39 -5.69 8.51 37.68
C VAL A 39 -5.81 10.00 38.02
N ASP A 40 -6.21 10.31 39.24
CA ASP A 40 -6.50 11.69 39.63
C ASP A 40 -5.24 12.55 39.71
N VAL A 41 -4.11 11.94 40.11
CA VAL A 41 -2.82 12.65 40.18
C VAL A 41 -2.17 12.82 38.81
N LEU A 42 -2.47 11.94 37.82
CA LEU A 42 -1.93 12.02 36.45
C LEU A 42 -2.73 12.93 35.50
N LEU A 43 -4.00 13.22 35.81
CA LEU A 43 -4.85 14.05 34.97
C LEU A 43 -4.30 15.47 34.71
N PRO A 44 -3.81 16.20 35.73
CA PRO A 44 -3.20 17.52 35.55
C PRO A 44 -1.98 17.49 34.62
N ASP A 45 -1.22 16.38 34.61
CA ASP A 45 0.01 16.26 33.83
C ASP A 45 -0.22 16.13 32.31
N LEU A 46 -1.46 15.91 31.90
CA LEU A 46 -1.83 16.06 30.46
C LEU A 46 -1.66 17.51 29.99
N LYS A 47 -1.55 18.48 30.89
CA LYS A 47 -1.34 19.91 30.62
C LYS A 47 0.05 20.41 31.04
N ASP A 48 0.98 19.50 31.39
CA ASP A 48 2.36 19.88 31.80
C ASP A 48 3.04 20.71 30.70
N SER A 49 3.90 21.63 31.11
CA SER A 49 4.68 22.48 30.20
C SER A 49 5.58 21.68 29.28
N ASN A 50 6.13 20.55 29.79
CA ASN A 50 7.01 19.66 29.04
C ASN A 50 6.19 18.56 28.29
N TRP A 51 6.29 18.52 27.00
CA TRP A 51 5.57 17.54 26.17
C TRP A 51 5.90 16.07 26.52
N LYS A 52 7.10 15.77 27.03
CA LYS A 52 7.48 14.41 27.43
C LYS A 52 6.67 13.95 28.64
N VAL A 53 6.37 14.87 29.60
CA VAL A 53 5.50 14.58 30.72
C VAL A 53 4.07 14.36 30.25
N ARG A 54 3.52 15.26 29.40
CA ARG A 54 2.18 15.09 28.80
C ARG A 54 2.05 13.75 28.09
N ARG A 55 3.04 13.37 27.27
CA ARG A 55 3.07 12.08 26.58
C ARG A 55 3.04 10.89 27.54
N ASN A 56 3.84 10.93 28.61
CA ASN A 56 3.92 9.85 29.59
C ASN A 56 2.64 9.77 30.44
N ALA A 57 2.04 10.90 30.81
CA ALA A 57 0.76 10.96 31.48
C ALA A 57 -0.35 10.30 30.61
N ALA A 58 -0.45 10.67 29.34
CA ALA A 58 -1.40 10.04 28.42
C ALA A 58 -1.19 8.52 28.32
N GLN A 59 0.06 8.06 28.22
CA GLN A 59 0.38 6.64 28.19
C GLN A 59 0.00 5.91 29.49
N ALA A 60 0.26 6.54 30.64
CA ALA A 60 -0.03 6.01 31.98
C ALA A 60 -1.54 5.89 32.21
N LEU A 61 -2.30 6.92 31.88
CA LEU A 61 -3.77 6.93 31.98
C LEU A 61 -4.39 5.85 31.09
N GLY A 62 -3.84 5.65 29.88
CA GLY A 62 -4.25 4.56 29.00
C GLY A 62 -3.91 3.16 29.52
N ALA A 63 -2.86 2.99 30.33
CA ALA A 63 -2.52 1.74 30.99
C ALA A 63 -3.46 1.42 32.17
N LEU A 64 -3.90 2.45 32.89
CA LEU A 64 -4.87 2.35 33.99
C LEU A 64 -6.29 2.05 33.50
N LYS A 65 -6.59 2.30 32.21
CA LYS A 65 -7.89 2.05 31.55
C LYS A 65 -9.10 2.69 32.27
N SER A 66 -8.91 3.81 32.91
CA SER A 66 -9.98 4.51 33.64
C SER A 66 -10.80 5.40 32.69
N THR A 67 -12.10 5.27 32.73
CA THR A 67 -13.02 6.16 31.98
C THR A 67 -12.96 7.61 32.46
N ARG A 68 -12.54 7.86 33.71
CA ARG A 68 -12.32 9.23 34.24
C ARG A 68 -11.26 10.02 33.46
N ALA A 69 -10.37 9.31 32.73
CA ALA A 69 -9.32 9.95 31.91
C ALA A 69 -9.81 10.34 30.51
N VAL A 70 -11.01 9.93 30.10
CA VAL A 70 -11.50 10.09 28.72
C VAL A 70 -11.50 11.55 28.30
N GLU A 71 -12.08 12.46 29.08
CA GLU A 71 -12.20 13.88 28.73
C GLU A 71 -10.82 14.53 28.52
N GLY A 72 -9.91 14.36 29.46
CA GLY A 72 -8.55 14.90 29.34
C GLY A 72 -7.75 14.31 28.20
N LEU A 73 -7.95 13.01 27.88
CA LEU A 73 -7.32 12.37 26.74
C LEU A 73 -7.91 12.83 25.41
N VAL A 74 -9.22 13.13 25.34
CA VAL A 74 -9.84 13.74 24.17
C VAL A 74 -9.28 15.13 23.92
N GLU A 75 -9.11 15.97 24.95
CA GLU A 75 -8.42 17.25 24.81
C GLU A 75 -6.98 17.06 24.30
N ALA A 76 -6.25 16.05 24.81
CA ALA A 76 -4.88 15.76 24.41
C ALA A 76 -4.76 15.25 22.94
N LEU A 77 -5.84 14.86 22.26
CA LEU A 77 -5.85 14.62 20.81
C LEU A 77 -5.53 15.88 20.00
N GLN A 78 -5.70 17.06 20.59
CA GLN A 78 -5.41 18.36 19.97
C GLN A 78 -4.07 18.95 20.45
N ASP A 79 -3.22 18.19 21.14
CA ASP A 79 -1.92 18.67 21.60
C ASP A 79 -1.05 19.16 20.43
N ARG A 80 -0.31 20.25 20.65
CA ARG A 80 0.63 20.80 19.64
C ARG A 80 1.72 19.82 19.20
N VAL A 81 2.02 18.79 20.01
CA VAL A 81 3.08 17.81 19.74
C VAL A 81 2.47 16.49 19.27
N ALA A 82 2.77 16.08 18.06
CA ALA A 82 2.20 14.88 17.41
C ALA A 82 2.34 13.59 18.25
N THR A 83 3.47 13.42 18.94
CA THR A 83 3.67 12.24 19.79
C THR A 83 2.77 12.21 21.03
N VAL A 84 2.31 13.37 21.51
CA VAL A 84 1.30 13.45 22.58
C VAL A 84 -0.06 13.05 22.01
N ARG A 85 -0.48 13.63 20.88
CA ARG A 85 -1.73 13.27 20.19
C ARG A 85 -1.81 11.77 19.93
N GLN A 86 -0.73 11.18 19.40
CA GLN A 86 -0.65 9.75 19.14
C GLN A 86 -0.84 8.91 20.42
N ARG A 87 -0.21 9.31 21.54
CA ARG A 87 -0.32 8.58 22.80
C ARG A 87 -1.70 8.71 23.43
N ALA A 88 -2.32 9.89 23.33
CA ALA A 88 -3.70 10.11 23.76
C ALA A 88 -4.67 9.19 22.99
N ALA A 89 -4.53 9.12 21.67
CA ALA A 89 -5.35 8.24 20.85
C ALA A 89 -5.17 6.75 21.21
N VAL A 90 -3.92 6.30 21.40
CA VAL A 90 -3.64 4.92 21.85
C VAL A 90 -4.26 4.65 23.22
N ALA A 91 -4.23 5.64 24.13
CA ALA A 91 -4.82 5.53 25.47
C ALA A 91 -6.34 5.36 25.38
N LEU A 92 -7.03 6.19 24.59
CA LEU A 92 -8.47 6.08 24.36
C LEU A 92 -8.85 4.73 23.74
N GLY A 93 -8.05 4.25 22.79
CA GLY A 93 -8.23 2.91 22.21
C GLY A 93 -8.00 1.75 23.17
N ARG A 94 -7.33 1.97 24.31
CA ARG A 94 -7.18 0.99 25.41
C ARG A 94 -8.33 1.05 26.40
N ILE A 95 -8.85 2.25 26.67
CA ILE A 95 -10.03 2.48 27.53
C ILE A 95 -11.27 1.89 26.87
N LYS A 96 -11.40 2.02 25.55
CA LYS A 96 -12.52 1.51 24.73
C LYS A 96 -13.88 2.10 25.10
N ASP A 97 -13.95 3.37 25.44
CA ASP A 97 -15.21 4.09 25.60
C ASP A 97 -15.77 4.44 24.21
N PRO A 98 -16.96 3.91 23.80
CA PRO A 98 -17.55 4.20 22.52
C PRO A 98 -17.84 5.68 22.24
N GLY A 99 -18.06 6.48 23.29
CA GLY A 99 -18.26 7.93 23.17
C GLY A 99 -17.06 8.68 22.59
N THR A 100 -15.87 8.04 22.57
CA THR A 100 -14.64 8.63 22.00
C THR A 100 -14.49 8.41 20.50
N ILE A 101 -15.34 7.58 19.87
CA ILE A 101 -15.22 7.23 18.44
C ILE A 101 -15.21 8.47 17.54
N PRO A 102 -16.14 9.45 17.67
CA PRO A 102 -16.12 10.63 16.79
C PRO A 102 -14.81 11.42 16.90
N ALA A 103 -14.34 11.69 18.11
CA ALA A 103 -13.08 12.43 18.34
C ALA A 103 -11.85 11.67 17.82
N LEU A 104 -11.84 10.34 17.90
CA LEU A 104 -10.79 9.51 17.33
C LEU A 104 -10.81 9.52 15.82
N ILE A 105 -11.98 9.48 15.18
CA ILE A 105 -12.12 9.56 13.72
C ILE A 105 -11.61 10.92 13.23
N GLU A 106 -11.99 12.01 13.87
CA GLU A 106 -11.49 13.35 13.55
C GLU A 106 -9.96 13.43 13.70
N ALA A 107 -9.39 12.79 14.72
CA ALA A 107 -7.96 12.75 14.94
C ALA A 107 -7.17 11.82 14.00
N VAL A 108 -7.82 10.99 13.16
CA VAL A 108 -7.11 10.10 12.21
C VAL A 108 -6.32 10.91 11.22
N ILE A 109 -6.88 12.00 10.71
CA ILE A 109 -6.28 12.82 9.66
C ILE A 109 -5.81 14.15 10.25
N GLU A 110 -4.51 14.31 10.38
CA GLU A 110 -3.88 15.55 10.81
C GLU A 110 -3.62 16.44 9.58
N ARG A 111 -4.52 17.39 9.31
CA ARG A 111 -4.35 18.37 8.23
C ARG A 111 -3.38 19.45 8.69
N ARG A 112 -2.26 19.61 7.99
CA ARG A 112 -1.31 20.71 8.22
C ARG A 112 -1.61 21.92 7.33
N ASP A 113 -2.06 21.66 6.11
CA ASP A 113 -2.52 22.64 5.14
C ASP A 113 -3.44 21.96 4.10
N LEU A 114 -3.86 22.69 3.06
CA LEU A 114 -4.78 22.16 2.03
C LEU A 114 -4.19 21.04 1.17
N LYS A 115 -2.87 20.82 1.20
CA LYS A 115 -2.17 19.84 0.35
C LYS A 115 -1.51 18.72 1.14
N HIS A 116 -1.22 18.94 2.43
CA HIS A 116 -0.44 18.00 3.24
C HIS A 116 -1.24 17.56 4.46
N PHE A 117 -1.39 16.25 4.60
CA PHE A 117 -1.95 15.63 5.79
C PHE A 117 -1.05 14.50 6.26
N HIS A 118 -1.13 14.21 7.54
CA HIS A 118 -0.47 13.05 8.13
C HIS A 118 -1.52 12.17 8.81
N ILE A 119 -1.28 10.87 8.77
CA ILE A 119 -2.11 9.93 9.49
C ILE A 119 -1.62 9.83 10.93
N ASN A 120 -2.51 10.08 11.87
CA ASN A 120 -2.28 9.74 13.26
C ASN A 120 -2.50 8.23 13.44
N GLU A 121 -1.42 7.47 13.34
CA GLU A 121 -1.45 6.01 13.45
C GLU A 121 -2.08 5.54 14.77
N GLY A 122 -1.89 6.27 15.86
CA GLY A 122 -2.53 5.98 17.14
C GLY A 122 -4.04 6.04 17.08
N ALA A 123 -4.60 7.07 16.43
CA ALA A 123 -6.03 7.23 16.23
C ALA A 123 -6.58 6.19 15.24
N TYR A 124 -5.90 5.97 14.13
CA TYR A 124 -6.26 4.93 13.16
C TYR A 124 -6.40 3.55 13.81
N GLN A 125 -5.38 3.14 14.57
CA GLN A 125 -5.40 1.85 15.28
C GLN A 125 -6.41 1.82 16.44
N ALA A 126 -6.68 2.96 17.09
CA ALA A 126 -7.70 3.06 18.12
C ALA A 126 -9.09 2.82 17.53
N VAL A 127 -9.44 3.50 16.42
CA VAL A 127 -10.74 3.32 15.73
C VAL A 127 -10.92 1.85 15.29
N ARG A 128 -9.89 1.23 14.71
CA ARG A 128 -9.95 -0.20 14.33
C ARG A 128 -10.35 -1.12 15.49
N LYS A 129 -9.91 -0.83 16.72
CA LYS A 129 -10.23 -1.65 17.90
C LYS A 129 -11.69 -1.60 18.32
N PHE A 130 -12.45 -0.60 17.88
CA PHE A 130 -13.90 -0.54 18.12
C PHE A 130 -14.68 -1.45 17.19
N GLY A 131 -14.08 -1.87 16.06
CA GLY A 131 -14.72 -2.73 15.08
C GLY A 131 -16.07 -2.17 14.62
N LYS A 132 -17.08 -3.01 14.53
CA LYS A 132 -18.40 -2.61 14.03
C LYS A 132 -19.08 -1.46 14.80
N LYS A 133 -18.69 -1.19 16.04
CA LYS A 133 -19.22 -0.03 16.80
C LYS A 133 -18.86 1.31 16.18
N ALA A 134 -17.74 1.38 15.46
CA ALA A 134 -17.34 2.60 14.75
C ALA A 134 -18.05 2.76 13.39
N GLY A 135 -18.74 1.73 12.90
CA GLY A 135 -19.35 1.70 11.56
C GLY A 135 -20.23 2.91 11.23
N PRO A 136 -21.25 3.26 12.02
CA PRO A 136 -22.09 4.42 11.73
C PRO A 136 -21.29 5.73 11.59
N ALA A 137 -20.43 6.03 12.54
CA ALA A 137 -19.61 7.25 12.52
C ALA A 137 -18.60 7.26 11.36
N LEU A 138 -18.06 6.09 10.99
CA LEU A 138 -17.20 5.96 9.82
C LEU A 138 -17.95 6.15 8.51
N MET A 139 -19.19 5.66 8.38
CA MET A 139 -20.01 5.93 7.21
C MET A 139 -20.23 7.43 7.02
N ASP A 140 -20.53 8.15 8.09
CA ASP A 140 -20.71 9.61 8.05
C ASP A 140 -19.39 10.32 7.69
N ALA A 141 -18.28 9.87 8.23
CA ALA A 141 -16.96 10.40 7.89
C ALA A 141 -16.60 10.20 6.41
N VAL A 142 -16.89 9.01 5.85
CA VAL A 142 -16.67 8.73 4.40
C VAL A 142 -17.52 9.65 3.53
N LYS A 143 -18.79 9.88 3.90
CA LYS A 143 -19.69 10.77 3.15
C LYS A 143 -19.19 12.22 3.18
N THR A 144 -18.65 12.66 4.31
CA THR A 144 -18.25 14.06 4.52
C THR A 144 -16.90 14.38 3.90
N ASP A 145 -15.89 13.53 4.11
CA ASP A 145 -14.49 13.80 3.74
C ASP A 145 -14.02 12.96 2.52
N GLN A 146 -14.79 11.95 2.11
CA GLN A 146 -14.49 11.07 0.96
C GLN A 146 -13.06 10.48 1.01
N ASN A 147 -12.50 10.34 2.21
CA ASN A 147 -11.11 9.95 2.40
C ASN A 147 -10.97 8.43 2.40
N ILE A 148 -10.02 7.92 1.62
CA ILE A 148 -9.75 6.48 1.49
C ILE A 148 -9.45 5.80 2.83
N TYR A 149 -8.84 6.50 3.79
CA TYR A 149 -8.53 5.91 5.10
C TYR A 149 -9.78 5.66 5.94
N PHE A 150 -10.80 6.53 5.84
CA PHE A 150 -12.09 6.29 6.49
C PHE A 150 -12.84 5.12 5.86
N ALA A 151 -12.80 5.02 4.52
CA ALA A 151 -13.38 3.90 3.80
C ALA A 151 -12.67 2.57 4.16
N GLN A 152 -11.35 2.57 4.28
CA GLN A 152 -10.59 1.39 4.73
C GLN A 152 -10.96 0.99 6.16
N LEU A 153 -11.05 1.97 7.09
CA LEU A 153 -11.49 1.71 8.46
C LEU A 153 -12.90 1.13 8.52
N LEU A 154 -13.82 1.66 7.70
CA LEU A 154 -15.19 1.17 7.61
C LEU A 154 -15.21 -0.27 7.08
N ALA A 155 -14.47 -0.55 6.02
CA ALA A 155 -14.36 -1.90 5.47
C ALA A 155 -13.77 -2.89 6.50
N ASP A 156 -12.71 -2.49 7.23
CA ASP A 156 -12.07 -3.32 8.26
C ASP A 156 -12.95 -3.49 9.51
N SER A 157 -13.93 -2.63 9.73
CA SER A 157 -14.79 -2.63 10.92
C SER A 157 -15.71 -3.83 11.03
N LYS A 158 -15.97 -4.54 9.92
CA LYS A 158 -16.98 -5.62 9.78
C LYS A 158 -18.40 -5.13 10.12
N TYR A 159 -18.67 -3.87 9.85
CA TYR A 159 -20.01 -3.32 10.02
C TYR A 159 -20.93 -3.84 8.91
N GLU A 160 -22.09 -4.33 9.29
CA GLU A 160 -22.98 -5.10 8.40
C GLU A 160 -23.47 -4.29 7.20
N MET A 161 -23.71 -2.98 7.38
CA MET A 161 -24.19 -2.06 6.33
C MET A 161 -23.09 -1.60 5.38
N SER A 162 -21.81 -1.94 5.62
CA SER A 162 -20.70 -1.41 4.81
C SER A 162 -20.70 -1.94 3.37
N VAL A 163 -21.19 -3.15 3.13
CA VAL A 163 -21.29 -3.71 1.77
C VAL A 163 -22.26 -2.89 0.94
N ASP A 164 -23.51 -2.75 1.40
CA ASP A 164 -24.57 -2.02 0.69
C ASP A 164 -24.16 -0.55 0.49
N PHE A 165 -23.59 0.06 1.53
CA PHE A 165 -23.07 1.43 1.45
C PHE A 165 -22.04 1.62 0.33
N PHE A 166 -21.04 0.72 0.23
CA PHE A 166 -20.02 0.84 -0.80
C PHE A 166 -20.52 0.42 -2.18
N THR A 167 -21.47 -0.53 -2.29
CA THR A 167 -22.08 -0.85 -3.58
C THR A 167 -22.87 0.33 -4.14
N ASP A 168 -23.67 1.01 -3.32
CA ASP A 168 -24.39 2.21 -3.70
C ASP A 168 -23.42 3.34 -4.13
N MET A 169 -22.36 3.56 -3.33
CA MET A 169 -21.34 4.57 -3.62
C MET A 169 -20.56 4.26 -4.91
N ALA A 170 -20.34 2.99 -5.24
CA ALA A 170 -19.64 2.59 -6.46
C ALA A 170 -20.47 2.84 -7.73
N VAL A 171 -21.81 2.90 -7.61
CA VAL A 171 -22.72 3.15 -8.74
C VAL A 171 -23.07 4.63 -8.85
N SER A 172 -23.45 5.27 -7.74
CA SER A 172 -24.06 6.62 -7.74
C SER A 172 -23.07 7.75 -7.46
N GLY A 173 -21.85 7.43 -6.96
CA GLY A 173 -20.84 8.41 -6.62
C GLY A 173 -20.18 9.06 -7.85
N ASP A 174 -19.53 10.21 -7.63
CA ASP A 174 -18.57 10.74 -8.60
C ASP A 174 -17.38 9.77 -8.80
N LEU A 175 -16.51 10.06 -9.75
CA LEU A 175 -15.38 9.15 -10.09
C LEU A 175 -14.49 8.86 -8.86
N HIS A 176 -14.22 9.88 -8.02
CA HIS A 176 -13.42 9.70 -6.81
C HIS A 176 -14.11 8.77 -5.81
N MET A 177 -15.39 9.00 -5.54
CA MET A 177 -16.21 8.18 -4.65
C MET A 177 -16.30 6.73 -5.14
N ARG A 178 -16.51 6.53 -6.44
CA ARG A 178 -16.54 5.20 -7.07
C ARG A 178 -15.21 4.46 -6.88
N ARG A 179 -14.07 5.14 -7.08
CA ARG A 179 -12.73 4.55 -6.85
C ARG A 179 -12.51 4.16 -5.39
N VAL A 180 -12.89 5.03 -4.45
CA VAL A 180 -12.82 4.75 -3.01
C VAL A 180 -13.68 3.53 -2.66
N ALA A 181 -14.91 3.46 -3.18
CA ALA A 181 -15.83 2.37 -2.94
C ALA A 181 -15.32 1.03 -3.46
N VAL A 182 -14.86 0.97 -4.72
CA VAL A 182 -14.30 -0.26 -5.31
C VAL A 182 -13.09 -0.76 -4.50
N THR A 183 -12.19 0.15 -4.09
CA THR A 183 -11.04 -0.20 -3.25
C THR A 183 -11.48 -0.74 -1.88
N ALA A 184 -12.49 -0.14 -1.26
CA ALA A 184 -13.02 -0.57 0.03
C ALA A 184 -13.73 -1.92 -0.06
N LEU A 185 -14.52 -2.15 -1.13
CA LEU A 185 -15.19 -3.42 -1.41
C LEU A 185 -14.19 -4.58 -1.48
N GLY A 186 -13.03 -4.36 -2.07
CA GLY A 186 -11.96 -5.37 -2.12
C GLY A 186 -11.43 -5.82 -0.76
N ARG A 187 -11.63 -5.04 0.30
CA ARG A 187 -11.26 -5.40 1.68
C ARG A 187 -12.34 -6.20 2.40
N LEU A 188 -13.58 -6.15 1.89
CA LEU A 188 -14.72 -6.88 2.44
C LEU A 188 -14.68 -8.31 1.89
N LYS A 189 -14.30 -9.28 2.69
CA LYS A 189 -14.28 -10.71 2.32
C LYS A 189 -15.71 -11.27 2.23
N ASN A 190 -16.49 -10.77 1.26
CA ASN A 190 -17.90 -11.13 1.08
C ASN A 190 -18.12 -11.63 -0.36
N PRO A 191 -18.68 -12.84 -0.59
CA PRO A 191 -18.93 -13.38 -1.93
C PRO A 191 -19.80 -12.48 -2.83
N ARG A 192 -20.78 -11.76 -2.25
CA ARG A 192 -21.63 -10.83 -3.01
C ARG A 192 -20.82 -9.69 -3.66
N VAL A 193 -19.69 -9.30 -3.05
CA VAL A 193 -18.80 -8.26 -3.58
C VAL A 193 -18.19 -8.70 -4.91
N THR A 194 -17.80 -9.96 -5.05
CA THR A 194 -17.19 -10.48 -6.29
C THR A 194 -18.15 -10.36 -7.47
N GLU A 195 -19.40 -10.81 -7.32
CA GLU A 195 -20.41 -10.69 -8.37
C GLU A 195 -20.74 -9.23 -8.72
N PHE A 196 -20.84 -8.37 -7.70
CA PHE A 196 -21.04 -6.95 -7.92
C PHE A 196 -19.89 -6.31 -8.71
N LEU A 197 -18.65 -6.59 -8.32
CA LEU A 197 -17.45 -6.09 -9.02
C LEU A 197 -17.40 -6.59 -10.48
N LEU A 198 -17.74 -7.86 -10.73
CA LEU A 198 -17.86 -8.38 -12.10
C LEU A 198 -18.91 -7.62 -12.91
N GLY A 199 -20.02 -7.24 -12.29
CA GLY A 199 -21.04 -6.40 -12.93
C GLY A 199 -20.51 -5.02 -13.34
N LEU A 200 -19.60 -4.43 -12.56
CA LEU A 200 -18.99 -3.14 -12.89
C LEU A 200 -18.03 -3.21 -14.09
N LEU A 201 -17.57 -4.39 -14.52
CA LEU A 201 -16.76 -4.54 -15.74
C LEU A 201 -17.53 -4.20 -17.03
N ALA A 202 -18.86 -4.20 -16.99
CA ALA A 202 -19.71 -3.71 -18.10
C ALA A 202 -19.75 -2.16 -18.19
N ASN A 203 -19.13 -1.45 -17.28
CA ASN A 203 -19.07 0.02 -17.29
C ASN A 203 -18.10 0.50 -18.37
N ASP A 204 -18.42 1.64 -19.01
CA ASP A 204 -17.57 2.23 -20.06
C ASP A 204 -16.33 2.95 -19.53
N ASP A 205 -16.24 3.15 -18.20
CA ASP A 205 -15.13 3.85 -17.57
C ASP A 205 -13.92 2.89 -17.39
N ILE A 206 -12.90 3.12 -18.21
CA ILE A 206 -11.67 2.30 -18.25
C ILE A 206 -10.92 2.34 -16.91
N GLU A 207 -10.96 3.46 -16.19
CA GLU A 207 -10.29 3.56 -14.88
C GLU A 207 -10.98 2.67 -13.84
N ILE A 208 -12.31 2.67 -13.84
CA ILE A 208 -13.09 1.80 -12.95
C ILE A 208 -12.90 0.33 -13.32
N GLN A 209 -12.95 -0.02 -14.61
CA GLN A 209 -12.67 -1.39 -15.05
C GLN A 209 -11.28 -1.86 -14.59
N THR A 210 -10.26 -1.03 -14.79
CA THR A 210 -8.88 -1.32 -14.37
C THR A 210 -8.81 -1.56 -12.86
N LEU A 211 -9.42 -0.68 -12.07
CA LEU A 211 -9.43 -0.79 -10.62
C LEU A 211 -10.20 -2.01 -10.13
N VAL A 212 -11.30 -2.37 -10.79
CA VAL A 212 -12.07 -3.59 -10.48
C VAL A 212 -11.21 -4.82 -10.71
N VAL A 213 -10.50 -4.92 -11.84
CA VAL A 213 -9.62 -6.06 -12.14
C VAL A 213 -8.51 -6.16 -11.09
N GLN A 214 -7.85 -5.05 -10.75
CA GLN A 214 -6.84 -5.01 -9.68
C GLN A 214 -7.41 -5.46 -8.33
N THR A 215 -8.63 -5.03 -8.02
CA THR A 215 -9.32 -5.40 -6.78
C THR A 215 -9.62 -6.90 -6.73
N LEU A 216 -10.13 -7.47 -7.82
CA LEU A 216 -10.40 -8.92 -7.92
C LEU A 216 -9.09 -9.74 -7.81
N GLY A 217 -7.99 -9.25 -8.40
CA GLY A 217 -6.67 -9.84 -8.24
C GLY A 217 -6.22 -9.87 -6.78
N ASN A 218 -6.28 -8.72 -6.10
CA ASN A 218 -5.91 -8.59 -4.70
C ASN A 218 -6.78 -9.44 -3.75
N MET A 219 -8.06 -9.63 -4.09
CA MET A 219 -8.98 -10.53 -3.38
C MET A 219 -8.66 -12.01 -3.62
N LYS A 220 -7.84 -12.32 -4.61
CA LYS A 220 -7.59 -13.67 -5.11
C LYS A 220 -8.88 -14.38 -5.55
N ALA A 221 -9.75 -13.67 -6.24
CA ALA A 221 -11.03 -14.17 -6.74
C ALA A 221 -10.83 -15.03 -8.00
N VAL A 222 -10.22 -16.21 -7.84
CA VAL A 222 -9.79 -17.12 -8.93
C VAL A 222 -10.95 -17.47 -9.86
N ASP A 223 -12.16 -17.64 -9.33
CA ASP A 223 -13.36 -17.99 -10.11
C ASP A 223 -13.71 -16.93 -11.19
N THR A 224 -13.16 -15.73 -11.06
CA THR A 224 -13.35 -14.64 -12.03
C THR A 224 -12.42 -14.72 -13.24
N ALA A 225 -11.39 -15.55 -13.19
CA ALA A 225 -10.35 -15.64 -14.21
C ALA A 225 -10.88 -15.78 -15.65
N PRO A 226 -11.88 -16.64 -15.96
CA PRO A 226 -12.41 -16.76 -17.32
C PRO A 226 -13.02 -15.46 -17.84
N ARG A 227 -13.71 -14.71 -16.98
CA ARG A 227 -14.33 -13.42 -17.35
C ARG A 227 -13.31 -12.30 -17.49
N LEU A 228 -12.22 -12.33 -16.73
CA LEU A 228 -11.13 -11.37 -16.89
C LEU A 228 -10.40 -11.53 -18.22
N LEU A 229 -10.28 -12.75 -18.73
CA LEU A 229 -9.70 -12.99 -20.07
C LEU A 229 -10.54 -12.36 -21.18
N ASP A 230 -11.86 -12.21 -21.01
CA ASP A 230 -12.73 -11.55 -22.00
C ASP A 230 -12.39 -10.07 -22.19
N LEU A 231 -11.71 -9.45 -21.23
CA LEU A 231 -11.26 -8.06 -21.32
C LEU A 231 -10.03 -7.87 -22.20
N LEU A 232 -9.34 -8.95 -22.58
CA LEU A 232 -8.21 -8.92 -23.49
C LEU A 232 -8.71 -8.82 -24.95
N LEU A 233 -9.32 -7.68 -25.29
CA LEU A 233 -9.99 -7.48 -26.59
C LEU A 233 -9.04 -7.11 -27.74
N THR A 234 -7.80 -6.79 -27.44
CA THR A 234 -6.80 -6.34 -28.42
C THR A 234 -5.45 -6.96 -28.11
N ASP A 235 -4.66 -7.16 -29.16
CA ASP A 235 -3.29 -7.65 -29.11
C ASP A 235 -2.25 -6.52 -28.95
N GLN A 236 -2.70 -5.28 -28.64
CA GLN A 236 -1.83 -4.12 -28.43
C GLN A 236 -1.61 -3.87 -26.96
N LEU A 237 -0.35 -3.75 -26.53
CA LEU A 237 0.05 -3.35 -25.18
C LEU A 237 0.17 -1.81 -25.03
N SER A 238 -0.55 -1.05 -25.85
CA SER A 238 -0.52 0.41 -25.86
C SER A 238 -1.93 0.97 -26.02
N GLY A 239 -2.10 2.24 -25.70
CA GLY A 239 -3.39 2.94 -25.79
C GLY A 239 -4.25 2.81 -24.53
N PRO A 240 -5.50 3.29 -24.58
CA PRO A 240 -6.36 3.43 -23.38
C PRO A 240 -6.63 2.11 -22.63
N ARG A 241 -6.65 0.98 -23.35
CA ARG A 241 -6.92 -0.35 -22.76
C ARG A 241 -5.69 -1.05 -22.21
N ALA A 242 -4.48 -0.54 -22.44
CA ALA A 242 -3.25 -1.16 -21.92
C ALA A 242 -3.26 -1.31 -20.38
N GLY A 243 -3.87 -0.38 -19.68
CA GLY A 243 -4.05 -0.44 -18.24
C GLY A 243 -4.88 -1.64 -17.78
N ILE A 244 -5.99 -1.93 -18.47
CA ILE A 244 -6.84 -3.09 -18.18
C ILE A 244 -6.08 -4.39 -18.46
N GLN A 245 -5.43 -4.47 -19.63
CA GLN A 245 -4.66 -5.66 -20.02
C GLN A 245 -3.56 -5.97 -19.00
N ARG A 246 -2.84 -4.94 -18.58
CA ARG A 246 -1.83 -5.07 -17.51
C ARG A 246 -2.46 -5.56 -16.22
N ALA A 247 -3.57 -4.97 -15.81
CA ALA A 247 -4.27 -5.37 -14.58
C ALA A 247 -4.75 -6.83 -14.64
N VAL A 248 -5.20 -7.33 -15.79
CA VAL A 248 -5.54 -8.75 -15.96
C VAL A 248 -4.32 -9.63 -15.76
N CYS A 249 -3.18 -9.30 -16.39
CA CYS A 249 -1.95 -10.06 -16.20
C CYS A 249 -1.50 -10.08 -14.73
N ASP A 250 -1.55 -8.93 -14.06
CA ASP A 250 -1.19 -8.81 -12.63
C ASP A 250 -2.17 -9.60 -11.74
N ALA A 251 -3.48 -9.61 -12.06
CA ALA A 251 -4.47 -10.43 -11.35
C ALA A 251 -4.15 -11.93 -11.47
N PHE A 252 -3.77 -12.41 -12.65
CA PHE A 252 -3.35 -13.80 -12.82
C PHE A 252 -2.07 -14.14 -12.06
N GLN A 253 -1.12 -13.21 -11.90
CA GLN A 253 0.03 -13.41 -11.01
C GLN A 253 -0.40 -13.60 -9.55
N GLU A 254 -1.38 -12.80 -9.08
CA GLU A 254 -1.91 -12.94 -7.72
C GLU A 254 -2.70 -14.25 -7.53
N PHE A 255 -3.47 -14.67 -8.54
CA PHE A 255 -4.25 -15.91 -8.52
C PHE A 255 -3.37 -17.14 -8.45
N SER A 256 -2.34 -17.20 -9.29
CA SER A 256 -1.42 -18.33 -9.41
C SER A 256 -0.33 -18.34 -8.35
N GLY A 257 -0.05 -17.18 -7.74
CA GLY A 257 1.05 -17.02 -6.79
C GLY A 257 2.44 -16.82 -7.39
N ILE A 258 2.60 -16.87 -8.73
CA ILE A 258 3.90 -16.72 -9.42
C ILE A 258 4.58 -15.38 -9.16
N LYS A 259 3.85 -14.36 -8.67
CA LYS A 259 4.43 -13.09 -8.29
C LYS A 259 5.57 -13.22 -7.28
N LYS A 260 5.48 -14.20 -6.37
CA LYS A 260 6.55 -14.49 -5.41
C LYS A 260 7.78 -15.08 -6.09
N ASP A 261 7.57 -15.97 -7.04
CA ASP A 261 8.64 -16.64 -7.77
C ASP A 261 9.38 -15.64 -8.67
N LEU A 262 8.63 -14.76 -9.34
CA LEU A 262 9.20 -13.66 -10.12
C LEU A 262 9.98 -12.67 -9.25
N ALA A 263 9.51 -12.35 -8.05
CA ALA A 263 10.20 -11.48 -7.12
C ALA A 263 11.46 -12.14 -6.50
N GLN A 264 11.47 -13.45 -6.33
CA GLN A 264 12.65 -14.20 -5.85
C GLN A 264 13.72 -14.33 -6.94
N ALA A 265 13.32 -14.49 -8.21
CA ALA A 265 14.24 -14.50 -9.34
C ALA A 265 15.01 -13.18 -9.47
N PHE A 266 14.43 -12.07 -8.97
CA PHE A 266 15.09 -10.77 -8.89
C PHE A 266 14.62 -10.00 -7.63
N PRO A 267 15.34 -10.12 -6.49
CA PRO A 267 14.98 -9.46 -5.25
C PRO A 267 14.92 -7.94 -5.39
N VAL A 268 13.82 -7.33 -4.94
CA VAL A 268 13.58 -5.87 -5.01
C VAL A 268 14.66 -5.08 -4.26
N ASP A 269 15.26 -5.66 -3.22
CA ASP A 269 16.32 -5.02 -2.42
C ASP A 269 17.63 -4.79 -3.20
N SER A 270 17.80 -5.43 -4.35
CA SER A 270 18.94 -5.21 -5.26
C SER A 270 18.64 -4.21 -6.38
N GLN A 271 17.40 -3.71 -6.49
CA GLN A 271 17.03 -2.75 -7.53
C GLN A 271 17.45 -1.32 -7.12
N PRO A 272 18.18 -0.60 -7.95
CA PRO A 272 18.45 0.79 -7.73
C PRO A 272 17.15 1.60 -7.79
N VAL A 273 16.93 2.47 -6.78
CA VAL A 273 15.78 3.38 -6.73
C VAL A 273 16.19 4.70 -7.33
N PHE A 274 15.48 5.14 -8.35
CA PHE A 274 15.72 6.42 -9.04
C PHE A 274 14.74 7.48 -8.53
N ASP A 275 15.25 8.70 -8.38
CA ASP A 275 14.43 9.89 -8.15
C ASP A 275 14.24 10.62 -9.49
N VAL A 276 13.07 10.49 -10.07
CA VAL A 276 12.72 11.16 -11.33
C VAL A 276 11.66 12.22 -11.01
N GLY A 277 12.09 13.48 -10.94
CA GLY A 277 11.18 14.60 -10.71
C GLY A 277 10.45 14.56 -9.36
N GLY A 278 11.07 14.01 -8.32
CA GLY A 278 10.51 13.89 -6.96
C GLY A 278 9.70 12.62 -6.69
N ALA A 279 9.58 11.72 -7.67
CA ALA A 279 9.00 10.40 -7.50
C ALA A 279 10.09 9.32 -7.48
N ARG A 280 10.16 8.56 -6.37
CA ARG A 280 11.03 7.38 -6.29
C ARG A 280 10.42 6.26 -7.12
N THR A 281 11.15 5.78 -8.12
CA THR A 281 10.77 4.66 -8.96
C THR A 281 11.90 3.64 -9.05
N ASP A 282 11.56 2.36 -9.19
CA ASP A 282 12.52 1.32 -9.52
C ASP A 282 12.86 1.34 -11.03
N LEU A 283 13.82 0.53 -11.41
CA LEU A 283 14.25 0.44 -12.82
C LEU A 283 13.10 0.01 -13.74
N ALA A 284 12.23 -0.89 -13.29
CA ALA A 284 11.09 -1.36 -14.07
C ALA A 284 10.05 -0.24 -14.27
N GLY A 285 9.79 0.57 -13.25
CA GLY A 285 8.94 1.76 -13.35
C GLY A 285 9.53 2.81 -14.27
N MET A 286 10.84 3.07 -14.20
CA MET A 286 11.53 3.98 -15.10
C MET A 286 11.51 3.48 -16.55
N MET A 287 11.75 2.21 -16.79
CA MET A 287 11.64 1.60 -18.13
C MET A 287 10.22 1.64 -18.69
N GLY A 288 9.22 1.47 -17.83
CA GLY A 288 7.82 1.64 -18.20
C GLY A 288 7.47 3.08 -18.61
N MET A 289 8.03 4.08 -17.93
CA MET A 289 7.86 5.50 -18.25
C MET A 289 8.55 5.91 -19.57
N LEU A 290 9.73 5.37 -19.85
CA LEU A 290 10.51 5.72 -21.04
C LEU A 290 10.02 5.02 -22.31
N GLY A 291 9.38 3.88 -22.20
CA GLY A 291 9.00 3.05 -23.34
C GLY A 291 10.22 2.57 -24.16
N ASN A 292 9.99 1.73 -25.17
CA ASN A 292 11.07 1.19 -26.02
C ASN A 292 11.83 2.28 -26.79
N GLU A 293 11.15 3.32 -27.28
CA GLU A 293 11.80 4.42 -28.00
C GLU A 293 12.65 5.30 -27.06
N GLY A 294 12.15 5.57 -25.85
CA GLY A 294 12.90 6.32 -24.87
C GLY A 294 14.17 5.60 -24.40
N PHE A 295 14.09 4.27 -24.29
CA PHE A 295 15.23 3.42 -23.94
C PHE A 295 16.27 3.35 -25.08
N GLN A 296 15.83 3.24 -26.35
CA GLN A 296 16.75 3.30 -27.49
C GLN A 296 17.44 4.66 -27.59
N LYS A 297 16.70 5.76 -27.37
CA LYS A 297 17.27 7.11 -27.33
C LYS A 297 18.24 7.28 -26.16
N LEU A 298 17.93 6.75 -24.99
CA LEU A 298 18.84 6.77 -23.83
C LEU A 298 20.13 6.00 -24.12
N ASN A 299 20.04 4.80 -24.70
CA ASN A 299 21.20 4.01 -25.11
C ASN A 299 22.04 4.72 -26.19
N GLN A 300 21.38 5.39 -27.13
CA GLN A 300 22.09 6.18 -28.16
C GLN A 300 22.82 7.36 -27.51
N VAL A 301 22.17 8.10 -26.59
CA VAL A 301 22.80 9.20 -25.87
C VAL A 301 23.96 8.72 -25.01
N LEU A 302 23.81 7.58 -24.30
CA LEU A 302 24.91 6.99 -23.53
C LEU A 302 26.10 6.60 -24.41
N SER A 303 25.83 5.96 -25.55
CA SER A 303 26.88 5.60 -26.53
C SER A 303 27.53 6.80 -27.17
N GLU A 304 26.78 7.87 -27.47
CA GLU A 304 27.33 9.14 -27.94
C GLU A 304 28.15 9.86 -26.86
N MET A 305 27.76 9.76 -25.59
CA MET A 305 28.51 10.28 -24.46
C MET A 305 29.82 9.50 -24.23
N GLU A 306 29.78 8.16 -24.35
CA GLU A 306 30.98 7.32 -24.31
C GLU A 306 31.97 7.66 -25.44
N SER A 307 31.48 7.91 -26.65
CA SER A 307 32.31 8.28 -27.79
C SER A 307 32.90 9.69 -27.66
N ARG A 308 32.20 10.61 -26.98
CA ARG A 308 32.67 12.00 -26.76
C ARG A 308 33.51 12.16 -25.50
N ALA A 309 33.43 11.26 -24.52
CA ALA A 309 34.22 11.29 -23.29
C ALA A 309 35.75 11.16 -23.56
N GLY A 310 36.15 10.75 -24.79
CA GLY A 310 37.56 10.66 -25.19
C GLY A 310 38.22 11.98 -25.62
N GLU A 311 37.46 13.03 -25.87
CA GLU A 311 38.05 14.11 -26.69
C GLU A 311 38.28 15.47 -26.00
N ASN A 312 37.72 15.89 -24.88
CA ASN A 312 38.07 17.23 -24.28
C ASN A 312 37.43 17.54 -22.91
N LEU A 313 37.34 16.59 -21.97
CA LEU A 313 36.95 16.89 -20.61
C LEU A 313 38.15 17.09 -19.67
N PRO A 314 38.08 18.00 -18.67
CA PRO A 314 39.07 18.06 -17.60
C PRO A 314 39.20 16.70 -16.91
N PRO A 315 40.42 16.27 -16.49
CA PRO A 315 40.68 14.93 -15.97
C PRO A 315 39.76 14.49 -14.80
N ASP A 316 39.43 15.42 -13.97
CA ASP A 316 38.49 15.24 -12.81
C ASP A 316 37.04 15.02 -13.26
N MET A 317 36.61 15.71 -14.31
CA MET A 317 35.26 15.49 -14.90
C MET A 317 35.22 14.20 -15.72
N ALA A 318 36.27 13.84 -16.44
CA ALA A 318 36.38 12.60 -17.18
C ALA A 318 36.28 11.38 -16.23
N GLN A 319 36.92 11.45 -15.04
CA GLN A 319 36.86 10.42 -14.02
C GLN A 319 35.45 10.27 -13.43
N ILE A 320 34.76 11.39 -13.13
CA ILE A 320 33.38 11.37 -12.62
C ILE A 320 32.41 10.81 -13.66
N PHE A 321 32.62 11.17 -14.95
CA PHE A 321 31.79 10.65 -16.05
C PHE A 321 32.04 9.15 -16.29
N ALA A 322 33.31 8.72 -16.28
CA ALA A 322 33.66 7.32 -16.42
C ALA A 322 33.07 6.45 -15.28
N ASP A 323 33.15 6.91 -14.03
CA ASP A 323 32.56 6.22 -12.87
C ASP A 323 31.03 6.20 -12.92
N GLN A 324 30.39 7.26 -13.39
CA GLN A 324 28.94 7.30 -13.55
C GLN A 324 28.49 6.40 -14.71
N THR A 325 29.13 6.47 -15.86
CA THR A 325 28.81 5.68 -17.04
C THR A 325 29.02 4.19 -16.81
N TRP A 326 30.09 3.81 -16.06
CA TRP A 326 30.32 2.43 -15.67
C TRP A 326 29.23 1.91 -14.71
N LYS A 327 28.82 2.71 -13.72
CA LYS A 327 27.73 2.36 -12.80
C LYS A 327 26.41 2.17 -13.54
N PHE A 328 26.11 3.06 -14.50
CA PHE A 328 24.93 2.92 -15.36
C PHE A 328 25.03 1.69 -16.26
N GLY A 329 26.18 1.43 -16.89
CA GLY A 329 26.40 0.27 -17.73
C GLY A 329 26.27 -1.07 -16.98
N ALA A 330 26.86 -1.18 -15.79
CA ALA A 330 26.72 -2.35 -14.94
C ALA A 330 25.25 -2.56 -14.49
N MET A 331 24.58 -1.49 -14.11
CA MET A 331 23.17 -1.51 -13.69
C MET A 331 22.23 -1.94 -14.82
N PHE A 332 22.49 -1.51 -16.08
CA PHE A 332 21.72 -1.96 -17.25
C PHE A 332 22.02 -3.41 -17.63
N ALA A 333 23.26 -3.87 -17.42
CA ALA A 333 23.63 -5.28 -17.60
C ALA A 333 22.87 -6.15 -16.59
N ASP A 334 22.89 -5.79 -15.31
CA ASP A 334 22.17 -6.50 -14.25
C ASP A 334 20.65 -6.53 -14.52
N ALA A 335 20.07 -5.42 -14.98
CA ALA A 335 18.66 -5.34 -15.34
C ALA A 335 18.31 -6.21 -16.56
N ARG A 336 19.19 -6.30 -17.55
CA ARG A 336 19.02 -7.17 -18.70
C ARG A 336 19.11 -8.64 -18.32
N ASP A 337 20.05 -8.99 -17.46
CA ASP A 337 20.23 -10.35 -16.97
C ASP A 337 19.02 -10.79 -16.13
N ALA A 338 18.52 -9.90 -15.25
CA ALA A 338 17.30 -10.12 -14.49
C ALA A 338 16.07 -10.34 -15.39
N LYS A 339 15.91 -9.50 -16.42
CA LYS A 339 14.85 -9.67 -17.41
C LYS A 339 14.93 -11.04 -18.09
N THR A 340 16.13 -11.46 -18.46
CA THR A 340 16.36 -12.76 -19.11
C THR A 340 15.99 -13.92 -18.19
N GLU A 341 16.37 -13.86 -16.91
CA GLU A 341 16.02 -14.88 -15.92
C GLU A 341 14.51 -14.95 -15.65
N GLN A 342 13.82 -13.81 -15.60
CA GLN A 342 12.36 -13.78 -15.46
C GLN A 342 11.65 -14.37 -16.69
N VAL A 343 12.14 -14.11 -17.90
CA VAL A 343 11.60 -14.71 -19.13
C VAL A 343 11.81 -16.22 -19.12
N LYS A 344 13.00 -16.72 -18.75
CA LYS A 344 13.26 -18.16 -18.61
C LYS A 344 12.31 -18.82 -17.61
N LEU A 345 12.14 -18.21 -16.42
CA LEU A 345 11.22 -18.71 -15.42
C LEU A 345 9.77 -18.76 -15.93
N LEU A 346 9.30 -17.73 -16.64
CA LEU A 346 7.96 -17.73 -17.22
C LEU A 346 7.81 -18.81 -18.30
N ILE A 347 8.84 -19.05 -19.11
CA ILE A 347 8.84 -20.14 -20.11
C ILE A 347 8.76 -21.51 -19.41
N GLU A 348 9.51 -21.72 -18.34
CA GLU A 348 9.42 -22.95 -17.54
C GLU A 348 8.03 -23.14 -16.92
N LEU A 349 7.43 -22.06 -16.42
CA LEU A 349 6.09 -22.07 -15.82
C LEU A 349 4.96 -22.33 -16.85
N LEU A 350 5.20 -22.23 -18.16
CA LEU A 350 4.25 -22.71 -19.17
C LEU A 350 4.02 -24.24 -19.12
N ASN A 351 4.92 -24.99 -18.49
CA ASN A 351 4.81 -26.42 -18.29
C ASN A 351 4.39 -26.82 -16.86
N ALA A 352 3.97 -25.87 -16.01
CA ALA A 352 3.53 -26.14 -14.65
C ALA A 352 2.27 -27.03 -14.61
N ASP A 353 2.09 -27.80 -13.55
CA ASP A 353 0.91 -28.67 -13.35
C ASP A 353 -0.39 -27.87 -13.32
N SER A 354 -0.39 -26.68 -12.68
CA SER A 354 -1.55 -25.81 -12.55
C SER A 354 -1.84 -25.06 -13.85
N ALA A 355 -3.03 -25.25 -14.42
CA ALA A 355 -3.49 -24.48 -15.59
C ALA A 355 -3.50 -22.98 -15.32
N LEU A 356 -3.84 -22.56 -14.09
CA LEU A 356 -3.81 -21.16 -13.69
C LEU A 356 -2.39 -20.58 -13.74
N THR A 357 -1.40 -21.36 -13.31
CA THR A 357 0.02 -20.97 -13.38
C THR A 357 0.50 -20.86 -14.83
N ARG A 358 0.15 -21.82 -15.68
CA ARG A 358 0.48 -21.77 -17.10
C ARG A 358 -0.15 -20.56 -17.80
N ALA A 359 -1.44 -20.29 -17.55
CA ALA A 359 -2.11 -19.12 -18.09
C ALA A 359 -1.48 -17.80 -17.60
N ALA A 360 -1.14 -17.71 -16.33
CA ALA A 360 -0.45 -16.55 -15.77
C ALA A 360 0.92 -16.32 -16.40
N ALA A 361 1.69 -17.39 -16.63
CA ALA A 361 2.97 -17.33 -17.31
C ALA A 361 2.81 -16.82 -18.74
N ALA A 362 1.85 -17.37 -19.50
CA ALA A 362 1.56 -16.94 -20.87
C ALA A 362 1.20 -15.45 -20.95
N LEU A 363 0.31 -14.97 -20.08
CA LEU A 363 -0.14 -13.56 -20.04
C LEU A 363 0.98 -12.57 -19.71
N ASN A 364 2.00 -13.00 -18.99
CA ASN A 364 3.07 -12.11 -18.58
C ASN A 364 4.26 -12.03 -19.54
N LEU A 365 4.48 -13.03 -20.38
CA LEU A 365 5.59 -13.05 -21.35
C LEU A 365 5.60 -11.85 -22.33
N PRO A 366 4.46 -11.37 -22.88
CA PRO A 366 4.46 -10.24 -23.79
C PRO A 366 5.04 -8.94 -23.23
N TRP A 367 4.95 -8.73 -21.92
CA TRP A 367 5.47 -7.51 -21.28
C TRP A 367 6.99 -7.40 -21.30
N TYR A 368 7.68 -8.52 -21.47
CA TYR A 368 9.13 -8.57 -21.58
C TYR A 368 9.63 -8.33 -22.99
N MET A 369 8.76 -8.40 -24.00
CA MET A 369 9.11 -8.22 -25.43
C MET A 369 10.35 -9.03 -25.81
N ASP A 370 10.32 -10.35 -25.56
CA ASP A 370 11.43 -11.24 -25.83
C ASP A 370 11.02 -12.30 -26.90
N PRO A 371 11.75 -12.41 -28.02
CA PRO A 371 11.39 -13.37 -29.07
C PRO A 371 11.54 -14.85 -28.65
N GLN A 372 12.31 -15.15 -27.59
CA GLN A 372 12.45 -16.51 -27.08
C GLN A 372 11.12 -17.08 -26.56
N ALA A 373 10.14 -16.21 -26.24
CA ALA A 373 8.81 -16.62 -25.81
C ALA A 373 7.90 -17.12 -26.94
N LEU A 374 8.23 -16.87 -28.20
CA LEU A 374 7.35 -17.21 -29.36
C LEU A 374 7.07 -18.69 -29.46
N GLU A 375 8.10 -19.53 -29.59
CA GLU A 375 7.96 -20.98 -29.74
C GLU A 375 7.27 -21.65 -28.54
N PRO A 376 7.64 -21.32 -27.25
CA PRO A 376 6.93 -21.84 -26.09
C PRO A 376 5.44 -21.47 -26.06
N LEU A 377 5.10 -20.24 -26.48
CA LEU A 377 3.70 -19.80 -26.54
C LEU A 377 2.93 -20.51 -27.70
N GLU A 378 3.56 -20.80 -28.83
CA GLU A 378 2.96 -21.60 -29.88
C GLU A 378 2.57 -22.99 -29.39
N HIS A 379 3.42 -23.63 -28.61
CA HIS A 379 3.08 -24.89 -27.94
C HIS A 379 1.92 -24.75 -26.98
N ALA A 380 1.92 -23.69 -26.15
CA ALA A 380 0.88 -23.44 -25.17
C ALA A 380 -0.51 -23.12 -25.76
N VAL A 381 -0.60 -22.69 -27.03
CA VAL A 381 -1.87 -22.59 -27.75
C VAL A 381 -2.54 -23.96 -27.92
N GLY A 382 -1.76 -25.05 -27.92
CA GLY A 382 -2.25 -26.43 -27.96
C GLY A 382 -2.58 -27.04 -26.60
N ASP A 383 -2.51 -26.30 -25.49
CA ASP A 383 -2.76 -26.81 -24.14
C ASP A 383 -4.13 -27.50 -24.02
N GLY A 384 -4.26 -28.44 -23.07
CA GLY A 384 -5.54 -29.11 -22.79
C GLY A 384 -6.58 -28.21 -22.12
N ASP A 385 -6.14 -27.16 -21.44
CA ASP A 385 -7.00 -26.22 -20.71
C ASP A 385 -7.35 -24.98 -21.54
N GLU A 386 -8.65 -24.65 -21.61
CA GLU A 386 -9.16 -23.56 -22.44
C GLU A 386 -8.66 -22.17 -21.99
N MET A 387 -8.46 -21.97 -20.69
CA MET A 387 -7.92 -20.71 -20.16
C MET A 387 -6.48 -20.50 -20.61
N VAL A 388 -5.66 -21.56 -20.60
CA VAL A 388 -4.26 -21.53 -21.08
C VAL A 388 -4.21 -21.24 -22.57
N LYS A 389 -5.04 -21.92 -23.39
CA LYS A 389 -5.12 -21.67 -24.83
C LYS A 389 -5.43 -20.20 -25.13
N ARG A 390 -6.44 -19.65 -24.47
CA ARG A 390 -6.85 -18.25 -24.65
C ARG A 390 -5.75 -17.27 -24.25
N ALA A 391 -5.11 -17.50 -23.11
CA ALA A 391 -3.99 -16.71 -22.63
C ALA A 391 -2.81 -16.74 -23.61
N ALA A 392 -2.41 -17.94 -24.06
CA ALA A 392 -1.31 -18.13 -25.00
C ALA A 392 -1.62 -17.53 -26.38
N THR A 393 -2.85 -17.70 -26.89
CA THR A 393 -3.28 -17.12 -28.16
C THR A 393 -3.17 -15.59 -28.14
N TRP A 394 -3.66 -14.94 -27.08
CA TRP A 394 -3.52 -13.50 -26.92
C TRP A 394 -2.05 -13.08 -26.85
N ALA A 395 -1.26 -13.74 -25.99
CA ALA A 395 0.15 -13.44 -25.80
C ALA A 395 0.95 -13.56 -27.11
N LEU A 396 0.71 -14.63 -27.87
CA LEU A 396 1.35 -14.87 -29.14
C LEU A 396 0.98 -13.80 -30.17
N ALA A 397 -0.31 -13.40 -30.25
CA ALA A 397 -0.76 -12.35 -31.14
C ALA A 397 -0.08 -11.02 -30.85
N VAL A 398 0.10 -10.67 -29.55
CA VAL A 398 0.83 -9.47 -29.13
C VAL A 398 2.28 -9.51 -29.57
N LEU A 399 2.99 -10.64 -29.34
CA LEU A 399 4.42 -10.77 -29.69
C LEU A 399 4.66 -10.84 -31.21
N LYS A 400 3.81 -11.53 -31.97
CA LYS A 400 3.94 -11.62 -33.45
C LYS A 400 3.79 -10.28 -34.17
N LYS A 401 3.07 -9.33 -33.63
CA LYS A 401 3.06 -7.95 -34.13
C LYS A 401 4.41 -7.25 -33.98
N ARG A 402 5.16 -7.61 -32.97
CA ARG A 402 6.47 -7.00 -32.67
C ARG A 402 7.61 -7.74 -33.37
N PHE A 403 7.46 -9.05 -33.51
CA PHE A 403 8.43 -9.96 -34.12
C PHE A 403 7.73 -10.73 -35.25
N PRO A 404 7.52 -10.07 -36.42
CA PRO A 404 6.81 -10.67 -37.56
C PRO A 404 7.54 -11.85 -38.21
#